data_f0b385df44dfda44a81b05aadfa6a7eb
#
_entry.id   f0b385df44dfda44a81b05aadfa6a7eb
#
_cell.length_a   1.000
_cell.length_b   1.000
_cell.length_c   1.000
_cell.angle_alpha   90.00
_cell.angle_beta   90.00
_cell.angle_gamma   90.00
#
_symmetry.space_group_name_H-M   'P 1'
#
loop_
_entity.id
_entity.type
_entity.pdbx_description
1 polymer ?
#
loop_
_entity_poly.entity_id
_entity_poly.type
_entity_poly.pdbx_seq_one_letter_code
_entity_poly.pdbx_strand_id
1 'polypeptide(L)'
;MIEATPGFPAARTSSLPSVTAETMAEVDNLAVEEFGLDLLHMMEQAGSHLAELVRVELGGDLQRKRVVVAVGPGNNGGGGLAAARHLANRGASVRVILARPVNRLSEAGRHQLATLLQMSVDCCVAIYDVPDDELDRELASADAVVDAVLGYRATGAPHDGVLWLVERVSRASVPVISLDLPSGIDADTGEAPGAAVKATATLTLALPKPGLFQGAGPDHAGRVFLGDIGIPGALYRRLGLEVAVPFAEGRIVRLEADA
;
A
#
# COMPACT_ATOMS: atom_id res chain seq x y z
N MET A 1 -6.64 -22.15 -16.79
CA MET A 1 -5.24 -21.71 -16.83
C MET A 1 -5.23 -20.32 -16.24
N ILE A 2 -4.58 -20.14 -15.09
CA ILE A 2 -4.46 -18.85 -14.44
C ILE A 2 -3.41 -18.09 -15.24
N GLU A 3 -3.80 -16.96 -15.86
CA GLU A 3 -2.82 -16.06 -16.51
C GLU A 3 -1.89 -15.53 -15.43
N ALA A 4 -0.66 -16.04 -15.44
CA ALA A 4 0.38 -15.47 -14.61
C ALA A 4 0.55 -13.99 -15.00
N THR A 5 0.42 -13.08 -14.05
CA THR A 5 0.88 -11.70 -14.26
C THR A 5 2.37 -11.82 -14.58
N PRO A 6 2.82 -11.45 -15.79
CA PRO A 6 4.23 -11.63 -16.14
C PRO A 6 5.10 -10.91 -15.12
N GLY A 7 5.94 -11.64 -14.38
CA GLY A 7 6.99 -11.06 -13.57
C GLY A 7 7.00 -11.39 -12.07
N PHE A 8 5.94 -11.97 -11.49
CA PHE A 8 5.94 -12.34 -10.06
C PHE A 8 5.63 -13.82 -9.85
N PRO A 9 6.38 -14.54 -8.96
CA PRO A 9 6.02 -15.89 -8.56
C PRO A 9 4.66 -15.90 -7.85
N ALA A 10 4.01 -17.07 -7.81
CA ALA A 10 2.72 -17.25 -7.18
C ALA A 10 2.83 -18.17 -5.94
N ALA A 11 2.02 -17.90 -4.93
CA ALA A 11 1.82 -18.77 -3.78
C ALA A 11 0.32 -18.93 -3.48
N ARG A 12 -0.06 -20.11 -2.95
CA ARG A 12 -1.42 -20.35 -2.49
C ARG A 12 -1.70 -19.59 -1.20
N THR A 13 -2.89 -19.03 -1.06
CA THR A 13 -3.29 -18.36 0.19
C THR A 13 -3.25 -19.29 1.39
N SER A 14 -3.60 -20.58 1.24
CA SER A 14 -3.52 -21.59 2.29
C SER A 14 -2.10 -21.96 2.72
N SER A 15 -1.09 -21.61 1.93
CA SER A 15 0.32 -21.87 2.30
C SER A 15 0.89 -20.87 3.31
N LEU A 16 0.14 -19.81 3.61
CA LEU A 16 0.55 -18.73 4.49
C LEU A 16 -0.51 -18.45 5.56
N PRO A 17 -0.11 -18.22 6.82
CA PRO A 17 -1.08 -17.78 7.83
C PRO A 17 -1.56 -16.35 7.51
N SER A 18 -2.88 -16.14 7.55
CA SER A 18 -3.44 -14.80 7.66
C SER A 18 -3.40 -14.35 9.11
N VAL A 19 -3.00 -13.10 9.35
CA VAL A 19 -2.86 -12.55 10.71
C VAL A 19 -3.75 -11.33 10.92
N THR A 20 -4.31 -11.22 12.12
CA THR A 20 -5.13 -10.08 12.52
C THR A 20 -4.30 -8.80 12.62
N ALA A 21 -4.97 -7.66 12.65
CA ALA A 21 -4.35 -6.35 12.88
C ALA A 21 -3.57 -6.33 14.21
N GLU A 22 -4.08 -6.99 15.26
CA GLU A 22 -3.41 -7.12 16.56
C GLU A 22 -2.12 -7.92 16.43
N THR A 23 -2.16 -9.11 15.81
CA THR A 23 -0.97 -9.94 15.60
C THR A 23 0.05 -9.22 14.70
N MET A 24 -0.41 -8.50 13.65
CA MET A 24 0.51 -7.73 12.81
C MET A 24 1.18 -6.59 13.60
N ALA A 25 0.47 -5.95 14.54
CA ALA A 25 1.06 -4.95 15.42
C ALA A 25 2.12 -5.56 16.37
N GLU A 26 1.91 -6.80 16.85
CA GLU A 26 2.93 -7.52 17.62
C GLU A 26 4.16 -7.85 16.77
N VAL A 27 3.98 -8.27 15.52
CA VAL A 27 5.08 -8.48 14.57
C VAL A 27 5.89 -7.19 14.37
N ASP A 28 5.25 -6.05 14.12
CA ASP A 28 5.92 -4.77 13.94
C ASP A 28 6.68 -4.34 15.19
N ASN A 29 6.07 -4.46 16.38
CA ASN A 29 6.70 -4.08 17.63
C ASN A 29 7.93 -4.95 17.93
N LEU A 30 7.79 -6.26 17.78
CA LEU A 30 8.88 -7.21 18.00
C LEU A 30 10.03 -6.96 17.00
N ALA A 31 9.69 -6.65 15.74
CA ALA A 31 10.68 -6.33 14.72
C ALA A 31 11.54 -5.13 15.12
N VAL A 32 10.93 -4.08 15.63
CA VAL A 32 11.64 -2.86 16.02
C VAL A 32 12.37 -3.02 17.35
N GLU A 33 11.67 -3.48 18.39
CA GLU A 33 12.17 -3.43 19.77
C GLU A 33 13.17 -4.54 20.09
N GLU A 34 12.99 -5.74 19.51
CA GLU A 34 13.85 -6.87 19.85
C GLU A 34 14.79 -7.31 18.71
N PHE A 35 14.33 -7.22 17.46
CA PHE A 35 15.15 -7.59 16.31
C PHE A 35 15.94 -6.42 15.71
N GLY A 36 15.71 -5.19 16.19
CA GLY A 36 16.44 -3.99 15.75
C GLY A 36 16.18 -3.60 14.29
N LEU A 37 15.04 -4.02 13.72
CA LEU A 37 14.65 -3.60 12.39
C LEU A 37 14.12 -2.17 12.42
N ASP A 38 14.79 -1.28 11.69
CA ASP A 38 14.34 0.11 11.57
C ASP A 38 13.05 0.19 10.74
N LEU A 39 12.06 0.93 11.25
CA LEU A 39 10.81 1.18 10.55
C LEU A 39 11.03 1.79 9.16
N LEU A 40 12.03 2.67 9.02
CA LEU A 40 12.37 3.26 7.73
C LEU A 40 12.88 2.21 6.73
N HIS A 41 13.62 1.19 7.19
CA HIS A 41 14.05 0.09 6.33
C HIS A 41 12.87 -0.75 5.84
N MET A 42 11.92 -1.09 6.72
CA MET A 42 10.70 -1.81 6.34
C MET A 42 9.86 -0.98 5.36
N MET A 43 9.72 0.31 5.62
CA MET A 43 9.01 1.26 4.78
C MET A 43 9.66 1.43 3.40
N GLU A 44 10.98 1.42 3.35
CA GLU A 44 11.76 1.46 2.11
C GLU A 44 11.51 0.23 1.24
N GLN A 45 11.50 -0.97 1.85
CA GLN A 45 11.16 -2.21 1.15
C GLN A 45 9.73 -2.15 0.60
N ALA A 46 8.76 -1.78 1.43
CA ALA A 46 7.36 -1.64 1.05
C ALA A 46 7.19 -0.68 -0.14
N GLY A 47 7.80 0.50 -0.07
CA GLY A 47 7.74 1.52 -1.12
C GLY A 47 8.41 1.08 -2.42
N SER A 48 9.57 0.41 -2.33
CA SER A 48 10.27 -0.13 -3.49
C SER A 48 9.44 -1.20 -4.21
N HIS A 49 8.81 -2.10 -3.44
CA HIS A 49 7.97 -3.17 -4.00
C HIS A 49 6.67 -2.63 -4.59
N LEU A 50 6.05 -1.64 -3.93
CA LEU A 50 4.87 -0.97 -4.46
C LEU A 50 5.19 -0.28 -5.80
N ALA A 51 6.30 0.43 -5.89
CA ALA A 51 6.74 1.05 -7.15
C ALA A 51 7.03 0.01 -8.25
N GLU A 52 7.54 -1.17 -7.88
CA GLU A 52 7.73 -2.27 -8.82
C GLU A 52 6.41 -2.85 -9.29
N LEU A 53 5.44 -3.04 -8.39
CA LEU A 53 4.10 -3.50 -8.75
C LEU A 53 3.44 -2.50 -9.70
N VAL A 54 3.48 -1.20 -9.41
CA VAL A 54 2.96 -0.14 -10.30
C VAL A 54 3.63 -0.21 -11.67
N ARG A 55 4.95 -0.40 -11.72
CA ARG A 55 5.69 -0.52 -12.98
C ARG A 55 5.18 -1.69 -13.83
N VAL A 56 4.98 -2.85 -13.22
CA VAL A 56 4.47 -4.05 -13.91
C VAL A 56 3.03 -3.83 -14.38
N GLU A 57 2.18 -3.26 -13.55
CA GLU A 57 0.80 -2.93 -13.90
C GLU A 57 0.68 -1.95 -15.07
N LEU A 58 1.66 -1.08 -15.24
CA LEU A 58 1.75 -0.11 -16.35
C LEU A 58 2.54 -0.63 -17.58
N GLY A 59 2.82 -1.92 -17.63
CA GLY A 59 3.45 -2.55 -18.80
C GLY A 59 4.97 -2.48 -18.83
N GLY A 60 5.62 -2.17 -17.69
CA GLY A 60 7.08 -2.27 -17.52
C GLY A 60 7.88 -0.98 -17.72
N ASP A 61 7.34 0.01 -18.43
CA ASP A 61 8.00 1.30 -18.65
C ASP A 61 7.24 2.43 -17.91
N LEU A 62 7.95 3.20 -17.10
CA LEU A 62 7.43 4.34 -16.37
C LEU A 62 7.76 5.70 -16.98
N GLN A 63 8.54 5.73 -18.07
CA GLN A 63 8.88 6.98 -18.73
C GLN A 63 7.60 7.70 -19.20
N ARG A 64 7.45 8.96 -18.80
CA ARG A 64 6.29 9.81 -19.10
C ARG A 64 4.94 9.31 -18.52
N LYS A 65 4.95 8.25 -17.70
CA LYS A 65 3.75 7.83 -16.96
C LYS A 65 3.44 8.81 -15.86
N ARG A 66 2.17 9.18 -15.72
CA ARG A 66 1.68 10.03 -14.64
C ARG A 66 1.10 9.15 -13.55
N VAL A 67 1.66 9.25 -12.33
CA VAL A 67 1.20 8.49 -11.18
C VAL A 67 0.81 9.45 -10.07
N VAL A 68 -0.42 9.36 -9.62
CA VAL A 68 -0.90 10.07 -8.42
C VAL A 68 -0.77 9.16 -7.22
N VAL A 69 -0.16 9.66 -6.15
CA VAL A 69 0.03 8.91 -4.90
C VAL A 69 -0.79 9.56 -3.80
N ALA A 70 -1.86 8.91 -3.39
CA ALA A 70 -2.73 9.31 -2.30
C ALA A 70 -2.15 8.83 -0.96
N VAL A 71 -1.88 9.76 -0.05
CA VAL A 71 -1.07 9.53 1.15
C VAL A 71 -1.85 9.88 2.42
N GLY A 72 -1.98 8.91 3.31
CA GLY A 72 -2.55 9.09 4.64
C GLY A 72 -1.53 9.56 5.69
N PRO A 73 -2.00 9.86 6.90
CA PRO A 73 -1.14 10.41 7.96
C PRO A 73 -0.24 9.38 8.64
N GLY A 74 -0.58 8.08 8.54
CA GLY A 74 0.11 6.99 9.23
C GLY A 74 1.35 6.46 8.48
N ASN A 75 1.87 5.34 8.98
CA ASN A 75 3.04 4.68 8.39
C ASN A 75 2.76 4.12 6.99
N ASN A 76 1.51 3.75 6.69
CA ASN A 76 1.11 3.36 5.34
C ASN A 76 1.39 4.47 4.33
N GLY A 77 1.01 5.72 4.70
CA GLY A 77 1.35 6.90 3.92
C GLY A 77 2.86 7.09 3.72
N GLY A 78 3.66 6.78 4.74
CA GLY A 78 5.11 6.79 4.62
C GLY A 78 5.65 5.81 3.57
N GLY A 79 5.06 4.60 3.50
CA GLY A 79 5.35 3.63 2.45
C GLY A 79 4.97 4.16 1.05
N GLY A 80 3.83 4.84 0.95
CA GLY A 80 3.40 5.53 -0.28
C GLY A 80 4.38 6.64 -0.71
N LEU A 81 4.90 7.42 0.25
CA LEU A 81 5.91 8.45 -0.02
C LEU A 81 7.25 7.83 -0.49
N ALA A 82 7.67 6.72 0.11
CA ALA A 82 8.82 5.97 -0.37
C ALA A 82 8.60 5.45 -1.81
N ALA A 83 7.40 4.91 -2.10
CA ALA A 83 7.03 4.49 -3.44
C ALA A 83 7.05 5.66 -4.44
N ALA A 84 6.54 6.84 -4.07
CA ALA A 84 6.57 8.04 -4.89
C ALA A 84 8.00 8.39 -5.34
N ARG A 85 8.96 8.29 -4.42
CA ARG A 85 10.39 8.49 -4.72
C ARG A 85 10.93 7.46 -5.70
N HIS A 86 10.62 6.19 -5.50
CA HIS A 86 11.04 5.12 -6.41
C HIS A 86 10.43 5.25 -7.80
N LEU A 87 9.18 5.65 -7.90
CA LEU A 87 8.48 5.91 -9.17
C LEU A 87 9.14 7.08 -9.92
N ALA A 88 9.39 8.19 -9.22
CA ALA A 88 10.07 9.35 -9.79
C ALA A 88 11.49 9.01 -10.29
N ASN A 89 12.27 8.25 -9.51
CA ASN A 89 13.60 7.78 -9.91
C ASN A 89 13.58 6.88 -11.14
N ARG A 90 12.45 6.25 -11.44
CA ARG A 90 12.25 5.41 -12.64
C ARG A 90 11.63 6.17 -13.81
N GLY A 91 11.51 7.49 -13.72
CA GLY A 91 11.07 8.38 -14.80
C GLY A 91 9.58 8.67 -14.86
N ALA A 92 8.79 8.24 -13.86
CA ALA A 92 7.40 8.65 -13.74
C ALA A 92 7.29 10.14 -13.36
N SER A 93 6.26 10.81 -13.89
CA SER A 93 5.78 12.09 -13.38
C SER A 93 4.88 11.80 -12.18
N VAL A 94 5.34 12.13 -10.98
CA VAL A 94 4.65 11.80 -9.74
C VAL A 94 4.03 13.04 -9.12
N ARG A 95 2.75 12.94 -8.75
CA ARG A 95 2.01 13.88 -7.92
C ARG A 95 1.66 13.21 -6.60
N VAL A 96 2.00 13.83 -5.48
CA VAL A 96 1.64 13.35 -4.14
C VAL A 96 0.51 14.19 -3.56
N ILE A 97 -0.52 13.53 -3.04
CA ILE A 97 -1.67 14.16 -2.43
C ILE A 97 -1.83 13.68 -1.01
N LEU A 98 -1.63 14.58 -0.05
CA LEU A 98 -1.71 14.31 1.37
C LEU A 98 -3.15 14.48 1.88
N ALA A 99 -3.69 13.50 2.58
CA ALA A 99 -5.01 13.57 3.23
C ALA A 99 -5.02 14.49 4.46
N ARG A 100 -3.86 14.86 4.97
CA ARG A 100 -3.68 15.69 6.18
C ARG A 100 -2.47 16.60 6.04
N PRO A 101 -2.42 17.74 6.74
CA PRO A 101 -1.25 18.61 6.78
C PRO A 101 0.01 17.88 7.26
N VAL A 102 1.17 18.34 6.81
CA VAL A 102 2.49 17.71 7.07
C VAL A 102 2.75 17.46 8.56
N ASN A 103 2.33 18.36 9.44
CA ASN A 103 2.49 18.20 10.90
C ASN A 103 1.61 17.09 11.51
N ARG A 104 0.71 16.49 10.73
CA ARG A 104 -0.13 15.34 11.11
C ARG A 104 0.38 14.01 10.57
N LEU A 105 1.44 14.03 9.77
CA LEU A 105 2.09 12.80 9.30
C LEU A 105 2.88 12.15 10.44
N SER A 106 3.05 10.82 10.37
CA SER A 106 3.98 10.10 11.23
C SER A 106 5.40 10.65 11.08
N GLU A 107 6.27 10.41 12.03
CA GLU A 107 7.67 10.85 11.96
C GLU A 107 8.36 10.28 10.73
N ALA A 108 8.21 8.98 10.48
CA ALA A 108 8.73 8.31 9.31
C ALA A 108 8.14 8.87 7.99
N GLY A 109 6.84 9.20 7.98
CA GLY A 109 6.19 9.86 6.84
C GLY A 109 6.78 11.25 6.57
N ARG A 110 7.02 12.06 7.60
CA ARG A 110 7.69 13.37 7.43
C ARG A 110 9.11 13.22 6.90
N HIS A 111 9.85 12.20 7.35
CA HIS A 111 11.19 11.90 6.84
C HIS A 111 11.16 11.60 5.33
N GLN A 112 10.27 10.72 4.88
CA GLN A 112 10.12 10.38 3.46
C GLN A 112 9.68 11.59 2.63
N LEU A 113 8.74 12.40 3.13
CA LEU A 113 8.28 13.61 2.46
C LEU A 113 9.42 14.63 2.27
N ALA A 114 10.26 14.81 3.28
CA ALA A 114 11.40 15.74 3.20
C ALA A 114 12.34 15.39 2.03
N THR A 115 12.57 14.11 1.78
CA THR A 115 13.35 13.64 0.61
C THR A 115 12.67 14.00 -0.71
N LEU A 116 11.36 13.77 -0.82
CA LEU A 116 10.59 14.09 -2.03
C LEU A 116 10.61 15.59 -2.36
N LEU A 117 10.51 16.44 -1.34
CA LEU A 117 10.59 17.88 -1.52
C LEU A 117 11.94 18.33 -2.07
N GLN A 118 13.04 17.68 -1.69
CA GLN A 118 14.37 17.93 -2.27
C GLN A 118 14.48 17.44 -3.73
N MET A 119 13.65 16.47 -4.12
CA MET A 119 13.58 15.98 -5.51
C MET A 119 12.66 16.80 -6.40
N SER A 120 12.04 17.86 -5.86
CA SER A 120 11.03 18.69 -6.56
C SER A 120 9.81 17.86 -7.05
N VAL A 121 9.49 16.78 -6.36
CA VAL A 121 8.23 16.06 -6.58
C VAL A 121 7.07 16.93 -6.08
N ASP A 122 6.05 17.05 -6.90
CA ASP A 122 4.91 17.90 -6.59
C ASP A 122 4.03 17.28 -5.49
N CYS A 123 3.93 17.96 -4.37
CA CYS A 123 3.21 17.53 -3.18
C CYS A 123 2.21 18.61 -2.73
N CYS A 124 0.98 18.22 -2.47
CA CYS A 124 -0.06 19.11 -1.94
C CYS A 124 -0.89 18.46 -0.84
N VAL A 125 -1.56 19.27 -0.04
CA VAL A 125 -2.59 18.82 0.91
C VAL A 125 -3.95 19.03 0.27
N ALA A 126 -4.58 17.94 -0.16
CA ALA A 126 -5.75 17.94 -1.03
C ALA A 126 -6.88 18.89 -0.59
N ILE A 127 -7.27 18.84 0.69
CA ILE A 127 -8.40 19.65 1.19
C ILE A 127 -8.08 21.13 1.39
N TYR A 128 -6.82 21.55 1.21
CA TYR A 128 -6.39 22.94 1.44
C TYR A 128 -5.80 23.59 0.18
N ASP A 129 -5.15 22.80 -0.67
CA ASP A 129 -4.30 23.31 -1.74
C ASP A 129 -4.90 23.08 -3.13
N VAL A 130 -5.85 22.14 -3.26
CA VAL A 130 -6.40 21.71 -4.57
C VAL A 130 -7.92 21.79 -4.56
N PRO A 131 -8.54 22.50 -5.50
CA PRO A 131 -9.98 22.43 -5.73
C PRO A 131 -10.43 21.01 -6.12
N ASP A 132 -11.65 20.65 -5.71
CA ASP A 132 -12.22 19.32 -5.94
C ASP A 132 -12.19 18.90 -7.41
N ASP A 133 -12.57 19.78 -8.31
CA ASP A 133 -12.63 19.56 -9.76
C ASP A 133 -11.22 19.45 -10.39
N GLU A 134 -10.23 20.06 -9.80
CA GLU A 134 -8.83 19.91 -10.22
C GLU A 134 -8.29 18.53 -9.86
N LEU A 135 -8.50 18.09 -8.62
CA LEU A 135 -8.08 16.76 -8.19
C LEU A 135 -8.79 15.66 -8.99
N ASP A 136 -10.10 15.79 -9.21
CA ASP A 136 -10.84 14.81 -10.01
C ASP A 136 -10.28 14.73 -11.45
N ARG A 137 -9.88 15.86 -12.05
CA ARG A 137 -9.17 15.88 -13.34
C ARG A 137 -7.78 15.26 -13.28
N GLU A 138 -7.03 15.51 -12.23
CA GLU A 138 -5.71 14.90 -12.04
C GLU A 138 -5.82 13.38 -11.94
N LEU A 139 -6.73 12.86 -11.12
CA LEU A 139 -6.98 11.42 -10.97
C LEU A 139 -7.44 10.79 -12.29
N ALA A 140 -8.34 11.44 -13.03
CA ALA A 140 -8.83 10.94 -14.30
C ALA A 140 -7.77 10.96 -15.41
N SER A 141 -6.77 11.83 -15.31
CA SER A 141 -5.71 11.98 -16.31
C SER A 141 -4.42 11.21 -15.97
N ALA A 142 -4.35 10.55 -14.81
CA ALA A 142 -3.25 9.70 -14.41
C ALA A 142 -3.22 8.40 -15.24
N ASP A 143 -2.06 7.75 -15.32
CA ASP A 143 -1.94 6.38 -15.83
C ASP A 143 -2.24 5.35 -14.73
N ALA A 144 -1.97 5.71 -13.47
CA ALA A 144 -2.34 4.94 -12.28
C ALA A 144 -2.46 5.83 -11.04
N VAL A 145 -3.24 5.34 -10.07
CA VAL A 145 -3.31 5.91 -8.72
C VAL A 145 -2.75 4.91 -7.72
N VAL A 146 -1.91 5.38 -6.82
CA VAL A 146 -1.45 4.62 -5.66
C VAL A 146 -2.30 5.03 -4.46
N ASP A 147 -2.96 4.07 -3.84
CA ASP A 147 -3.67 4.23 -2.58
C ASP A 147 -2.77 3.80 -1.43
N ALA A 148 -2.24 4.75 -0.69
CA ALA A 148 -1.48 4.58 0.54
C ALA A 148 -2.09 5.41 1.68
N VAL A 149 -3.43 5.52 1.73
CA VAL A 149 -4.11 6.37 2.71
C VAL A 149 -4.24 5.64 4.04
N LEU A 150 -4.81 4.44 4.06
CA LEU A 150 -5.02 3.65 5.27
C LEU A 150 -4.41 2.25 5.12
N GLY A 151 -3.82 1.72 6.19
CA GLY A 151 -3.33 0.34 6.29
C GLY A 151 -4.03 -0.40 7.43
N TYR A 152 -3.49 -1.54 7.82
CA TYR A 152 -4.13 -2.50 8.76
C TYR A 152 -4.49 -1.94 10.14
N ARG A 153 -3.86 -0.85 10.60
CA ARG A 153 -4.17 -0.20 11.89
C ARG A 153 -5.37 0.74 11.84
N ALA A 154 -5.95 0.97 10.68
CA ALA A 154 -7.14 1.81 10.56
C ALA A 154 -8.36 1.06 11.06
N THR A 155 -9.18 1.73 11.86
CA THR A 155 -10.43 1.19 12.40
C THR A 155 -11.59 2.14 12.16
N GLY A 156 -12.77 1.60 11.85
CA GLY A 156 -13.98 2.38 11.63
C GLY A 156 -13.99 3.11 10.28
N ALA A 157 -15.01 3.93 10.06
CA ALA A 157 -15.20 4.66 8.82
C ALA A 157 -14.13 5.75 8.65
N PRO A 158 -13.60 5.96 7.43
CA PRO A 158 -12.79 7.12 7.13
C PRO A 158 -13.53 8.43 7.45
N HIS A 159 -12.79 9.47 7.85
CA HIS A 159 -13.39 10.77 8.21
C HIS A 159 -12.55 11.94 7.71
N ASP A 160 -13.16 13.14 7.61
CA ASP A 160 -12.51 14.39 7.20
C ASP A 160 -11.73 14.27 5.87
N GLY A 161 -10.50 14.79 5.82
CA GLY A 161 -9.64 14.75 4.64
C GLY A 161 -9.26 13.34 4.18
N VAL A 162 -9.24 12.36 5.10
CA VAL A 162 -9.05 10.95 4.76
C VAL A 162 -10.27 10.43 3.97
N LEU A 163 -11.47 10.67 4.46
CA LEU A 163 -12.72 10.33 3.76
C LEU A 163 -12.75 10.98 2.38
N TRP A 164 -12.49 12.29 2.34
CA TRP A 164 -12.50 13.06 1.12
C TRP A 164 -11.56 12.48 0.04
N LEU A 165 -10.36 12.06 0.43
CA LEU A 165 -9.38 11.47 -0.50
C LEU A 165 -9.78 10.04 -0.90
N VAL A 166 -10.22 9.21 0.04
CA VAL A 166 -10.68 7.83 -0.22
C VAL A 166 -11.86 7.83 -1.20
N GLU A 167 -12.84 8.71 -1.02
CA GLU A 167 -13.98 8.82 -1.95
C GLU A 167 -13.56 9.16 -3.38
N ARG A 168 -12.55 10.01 -3.56
CA ARG A 168 -12.05 10.37 -4.89
C ARG A 168 -11.24 9.26 -5.52
N VAL A 169 -10.33 8.65 -4.77
CA VAL A 169 -9.57 7.50 -5.24
C VAL A 169 -10.50 6.35 -5.63
N SER A 170 -11.58 6.12 -4.87
CA SER A 170 -12.55 5.06 -5.18
C SER A 170 -13.32 5.26 -6.50
N ARG A 171 -13.39 6.50 -6.98
CA ARG A 171 -14.03 6.87 -8.25
C ARG A 171 -13.05 6.93 -9.43
N ALA A 172 -11.76 6.69 -9.19
CA ALA A 172 -10.77 6.75 -10.26
C ALA A 172 -11.11 5.73 -11.36
N SER A 173 -11.07 6.18 -12.61
CA SER A 173 -11.32 5.34 -13.79
C SER A 173 -10.07 4.63 -14.33
N VAL A 174 -8.94 4.85 -13.69
CA VAL A 174 -7.63 4.27 -14.01
C VAL A 174 -7.25 3.19 -12.99
N PRO A 175 -6.25 2.34 -13.26
CA PRO A 175 -5.79 1.36 -12.30
C PRO A 175 -5.43 1.98 -10.94
N VAL A 176 -5.97 1.41 -9.87
CA VAL A 176 -5.64 1.78 -8.48
C VAL A 176 -4.83 0.65 -7.86
N ILE A 177 -3.67 0.98 -7.31
CA ILE A 177 -2.80 0.03 -6.64
C ILE A 177 -2.72 0.40 -5.16
N SER A 178 -3.29 -0.44 -4.28
CA SER A 178 -3.34 -0.19 -2.83
C SER A 178 -2.14 -0.79 -2.11
N LEU A 179 -1.62 -0.07 -1.13
CA LEU A 179 -0.59 -0.53 -0.20
C LEU A 179 -1.24 -1.09 1.05
N ASP A 180 -0.86 -2.30 1.41
CA ASP A 180 -1.28 -3.10 2.55
C ASP A 180 -2.74 -3.58 2.47
N LEU A 181 -3.70 -2.67 2.39
CA LEU A 181 -5.13 -2.92 2.17
C LEU A 181 -5.72 -1.81 1.30
N PRO A 182 -6.82 -2.07 0.58
CA PRO A 182 -7.62 -0.98 0.04
C PRO A 182 -8.11 -0.09 1.18
N SER A 183 -7.85 1.21 1.07
CA SER A 183 -8.23 2.15 2.14
C SER A 183 -9.72 2.13 2.39
N GLY A 184 -10.10 1.94 3.65
CA GLY A 184 -11.50 1.82 4.10
C GLY A 184 -11.99 0.38 4.31
N ILE A 185 -11.18 -0.64 3.97
CA ILE A 185 -11.46 -2.05 4.29
C ILE A 185 -10.84 -2.39 5.64
N ASP A 186 -11.63 -3.01 6.51
CA ASP A 186 -11.16 -3.50 7.81
C ASP A 186 -10.25 -4.73 7.61
N ALA A 187 -9.10 -4.71 8.28
CA ALA A 187 -8.06 -5.72 8.09
C ALA A 187 -8.47 -7.13 8.54
N ASP A 188 -9.31 -7.21 9.57
CA ASP A 188 -9.71 -8.48 10.18
C ASP A 188 -10.99 -9.02 9.57
N THR A 189 -12.02 -8.18 9.44
CA THR A 189 -13.36 -8.61 9.00
C THR A 189 -13.61 -8.47 7.51
N GLY A 190 -12.86 -7.61 6.83
CA GLY A 190 -13.11 -7.24 5.43
C GLY A 190 -14.34 -6.35 5.24
N GLU A 191 -14.93 -5.84 6.32
CA GLU A 191 -16.04 -4.90 6.21
C GLU A 191 -15.58 -3.55 5.67
N ALA A 192 -16.50 -2.85 5.00
CA ALA A 192 -16.34 -1.47 4.56
C ALA A 192 -17.31 -0.58 5.35
N PRO A 193 -16.94 -0.09 6.56
CA PRO A 193 -17.84 0.68 7.40
C PRO A 193 -18.23 2.05 6.83
N GLY A 194 -17.60 2.46 5.74
CA GLY A 194 -17.82 3.71 5.03
C GLY A 194 -17.31 3.64 3.59
N ALA A 195 -16.81 4.76 3.09
CA ALA A 195 -16.15 4.77 1.78
C ALA A 195 -14.90 3.88 1.79
N ALA A 196 -14.74 3.10 0.72
CA ALA A 196 -13.59 2.23 0.54
C ALA A 196 -13.09 2.26 -0.90
N VAL A 197 -11.79 2.16 -1.08
CA VAL A 197 -11.13 2.09 -2.39
C VAL A 197 -11.41 0.74 -3.03
N LYS A 198 -11.64 0.76 -4.35
CA LYS A 198 -11.69 -0.45 -5.17
C LYS A 198 -10.40 -0.56 -5.97
N ALA A 199 -9.48 -1.39 -5.49
CA ALA A 199 -8.17 -1.55 -6.10
C ALA A 199 -8.20 -2.51 -7.31
N THR A 200 -7.32 -2.26 -8.27
CA THR A 200 -6.98 -3.20 -9.34
C THR A 200 -6.02 -4.27 -8.83
N ALA A 201 -5.12 -3.85 -7.94
CA ALA A 201 -4.16 -4.70 -7.26
C ALA A 201 -3.87 -4.17 -5.86
N THR A 202 -3.59 -5.06 -4.92
CA THR A 202 -3.19 -4.73 -3.55
C THR A 202 -1.87 -5.40 -3.22
N LEU A 203 -0.89 -4.62 -2.75
CA LEU A 203 0.36 -5.13 -2.18
C LEU A 203 0.22 -5.18 -0.67
N THR A 204 -0.15 -6.33 -0.11
CA THR A 204 -0.12 -6.54 1.34
C THR A 204 1.30 -6.84 1.81
N LEU A 205 1.61 -6.51 3.07
CA LEU A 205 2.98 -6.51 3.59
C LEU A 205 3.17 -7.57 4.67
N ALA A 206 4.36 -8.18 4.70
CA ALA A 206 4.79 -9.20 5.67
C ALA A 206 3.94 -10.47 5.64
N LEU A 207 2.68 -10.42 6.07
CA LEU A 207 1.71 -11.51 6.04
C LEU A 207 0.34 -11.02 5.55
N PRO A 208 -0.45 -11.90 4.94
CA PRO A 208 -1.82 -11.56 4.51
C PRO A 208 -2.72 -11.21 5.69
N LYS A 209 -3.68 -10.31 5.49
CA LYS A 209 -4.73 -9.97 6.45
C LYS A 209 -6.04 -10.66 6.05
N PRO A 210 -6.79 -11.21 7.02
CA PRO A 210 -8.04 -11.94 6.74
C PRO A 210 -9.03 -11.12 5.90
N GLY A 211 -9.14 -9.82 6.19
CA GLY A 211 -10.06 -8.91 5.54
C GLY A 211 -9.87 -8.75 4.02
N LEU A 212 -8.72 -9.16 3.47
CA LEU A 212 -8.52 -9.18 2.02
C LEU A 212 -9.30 -10.30 1.32
N PHE A 213 -9.67 -11.35 2.07
CA PHE A 213 -10.24 -12.58 1.53
C PHE A 213 -11.65 -12.89 2.04
N GLN A 214 -12.21 -12.02 2.87
CA GLN A 214 -13.56 -12.16 3.42
C GLN A 214 -14.32 -10.83 3.43
N GLY A 215 -15.62 -10.87 3.74
CA GLY A 215 -16.48 -9.69 3.72
C GLY A 215 -16.52 -9.02 2.34
N ALA A 216 -16.35 -7.71 2.30
CA ALA A 216 -16.24 -6.93 1.07
C ALA A 216 -14.81 -6.94 0.47
N GLY A 217 -13.82 -7.48 1.20
CA GLY A 217 -12.42 -7.48 0.80
C GLY A 217 -12.17 -8.02 -0.62
N PRO A 218 -12.69 -9.20 -1.01
CA PRO A 218 -12.46 -9.74 -2.36
C PRO A 218 -12.93 -8.82 -3.49
N ASP A 219 -14.02 -8.07 -3.28
CA ASP A 219 -14.57 -7.12 -4.26
C ASP A 219 -13.74 -5.82 -4.36
N HIS A 220 -12.94 -5.54 -3.33
CA HIS A 220 -12.14 -4.32 -3.21
C HIS A 220 -10.65 -4.53 -3.46
N ALA A 221 -10.09 -5.69 -3.11
CA ALA A 221 -8.64 -5.93 -3.13
C ALA A 221 -8.06 -6.11 -4.54
N GLY A 222 -8.87 -6.52 -5.50
CA GLY A 222 -8.38 -6.91 -6.82
C GLY A 222 -7.40 -8.08 -6.74
N ARG A 223 -6.32 -8.03 -7.51
CA ARG A 223 -5.24 -9.03 -7.41
C ARG A 223 -4.39 -8.74 -6.19
N VAL A 224 -4.23 -9.72 -5.31
CA VAL A 224 -3.45 -9.57 -4.08
C VAL A 224 -2.03 -10.05 -4.28
N PHE A 225 -1.08 -9.23 -3.86
CA PHE A 225 0.35 -9.53 -3.85
C PHE A 225 0.88 -9.37 -2.43
N LEU A 226 1.83 -10.21 -2.05
CA LEU A 226 2.52 -10.14 -0.77
C LEU A 226 3.92 -9.58 -0.99
N GLY A 227 4.28 -8.54 -0.25
CA GLY A 227 5.59 -7.89 -0.29
C GLY A 227 6.46 -8.26 0.90
N ASP A 228 7.71 -8.64 0.61
CA ASP A 228 8.75 -8.83 1.62
C ASP A 228 9.17 -7.48 2.21
N ILE A 229 9.06 -7.30 3.51
CA ILE A 229 9.56 -6.11 4.21
C ILE A 229 10.73 -6.44 5.15
N GLY A 230 11.32 -7.64 4.99
CA GLY A 230 12.52 -8.04 5.71
C GLY A 230 12.26 -8.63 7.09
N ILE A 231 11.05 -9.05 7.41
CA ILE A 231 10.75 -9.71 8.69
C ILE A 231 11.38 -11.11 8.72
N PRO A 232 12.29 -11.41 9.66
CA PRO A 232 12.95 -12.72 9.70
C PRO A 232 12.00 -13.81 10.19
N GLY A 233 12.10 -15.02 9.60
CA GLY A 233 11.28 -16.16 10.02
C GLY A 233 11.45 -16.55 11.51
N ALA A 234 12.57 -16.19 12.14
CA ALA A 234 12.78 -16.37 13.56
C ALA A 234 11.79 -15.55 14.41
N LEU A 235 11.41 -14.35 13.95
CA LEU A 235 10.43 -13.52 14.60
C LEU A 235 9.04 -14.17 14.58
N TYR A 236 8.62 -14.65 13.43
CA TYR A 236 7.33 -15.35 13.31
C TYR A 236 7.25 -16.56 14.24
N ARG A 237 8.31 -17.37 14.31
CA ARG A 237 8.37 -18.53 15.24
C ARG A 237 8.26 -18.13 16.71
N ARG A 238 8.77 -16.93 17.11
CA ARG A 238 8.58 -16.42 18.49
C ARG A 238 7.13 -16.14 18.84
N LEU A 239 6.33 -15.78 17.84
CA LEU A 239 4.89 -15.57 17.97
C LEU A 239 4.08 -16.85 17.74
N GLY A 240 4.74 -18.01 17.59
CA GLY A 240 4.06 -19.27 17.32
C GLY A 240 3.50 -19.39 15.91
N LEU A 241 3.95 -18.54 14.99
CA LEU A 241 3.51 -18.55 13.60
C LEU A 241 4.45 -19.38 12.73
N GLU A 242 3.93 -20.45 12.16
CA GLU A 242 4.63 -21.25 11.16
C GLU A 242 4.43 -20.61 9.78
N VAL A 243 5.46 -19.94 9.30
CA VAL A 243 5.44 -19.25 8.00
C VAL A 243 6.38 -20.00 7.06
N ALA A 244 5.82 -20.52 5.96
CA ALA A 244 6.61 -21.01 4.84
C ALA A 244 7.51 -19.87 4.30
N VAL A 245 8.51 -20.18 3.48
CA VAL A 245 9.39 -19.16 2.89
C VAL A 245 8.75 -18.64 1.59
N PRO A 246 7.85 -17.65 1.65
CA PRO A 246 7.11 -17.23 0.46
C PRO A 246 8.00 -16.50 -0.55
N PHE A 247 9.09 -15.93 -0.08
CA PHE A 247 9.98 -15.08 -0.86
C PHE A 247 11.22 -15.80 -1.42
N ALA A 248 11.19 -17.14 -1.51
CA ALA A 248 12.32 -17.92 -2.03
C ALA A 248 12.64 -17.58 -3.51
N GLU A 249 11.63 -17.27 -4.31
CA GLU A 249 11.75 -17.00 -5.74
C GLU A 249 11.64 -15.53 -6.11
N GLY A 250 11.28 -14.66 -5.16
CA GLY A 250 11.13 -13.22 -5.41
C GLY A 250 10.62 -12.48 -4.20
N ARG A 251 10.79 -11.17 -4.20
CA ARG A 251 10.39 -10.31 -3.06
C ARG A 251 8.94 -9.87 -3.10
N ILE A 252 8.26 -10.10 -4.20
CA ILE A 252 6.82 -9.88 -4.38
C ILE A 252 6.25 -11.18 -4.90
N VAL A 253 5.22 -11.69 -4.26
CA VAL A 253 4.57 -12.94 -4.59
C VAL A 253 3.09 -12.69 -4.81
N ARG A 254 2.52 -13.17 -5.92
CA ARG A 254 1.08 -13.11 -6.14
C ARG A 254 0.39 -14.16 -5.27
N LEU A 255 -0.64 -13.74 -4.54
CA LEU A 255 -1.47 -14.66 -3.77
C LEU A 255 -2.64 -15.16 -4.61
N GLU A 256 -2.81 -16.48 -4.68
CA GLU A 256 -3.86 -17.12 -5.44
C GLU A 256 -4.77 -17.90 -4.49
N ALA A 257 -6.09 -17.77 -4.70
CA ALA A 257 -7.05 -18.56 -3.96
C ALA A 257 -6.81 -20.05 -4.20
N ASP A 258 -7.14 -20.86 -3.20
CA ASP A 258 -7.15 -22.30 -3.35
C ASP A 258 -8.24 -22.71 -4.35
N ALA A 259 -7.94 -23.69 -5.22
CA ALA A 259 -8.84 -24.18 -6.24
C ALA A 259 -9.93 -25.06 -5.64
#